data_b38a07c98e4e0fba5b8e9898f4701237
#
_entry.id   b38a07c98e4e0fba5b8e9898f4701237
#
_cell.length_a   1.000
_cell.length_b   1.000
_cell.length_c   1.000
_cell.angle_alpha   90.00
_cell.angle_beta   90.00
_cell.angle_gamma   90.00
#
_symmetry.space_group_name_H-M   'P 1'
#
loop_
_entity.id
_entity.type
_entity.pdbx_description
1 polymer ?
#
loop_
_entity_poly.entity_id
_entity_poly.type
_entity_poly.pdbx_seq_one_letter_code
_entity_poly.pdbx_strand_id
1 'polypeptide(L)'
;VPKNWENTFFNWMENIQPWCISRQLWWGHQIPAWYGPDNKNFVALSHEDAKLMAKKHYGKEVELKQDEDVLDTWFSSALWTFSTLDWPDKTYELERFYPGNVLVTGFDIIFFWVARMMMMGSHFMKETPFRDIYIHPLIRDEKGQKMSKSKGNIIDPLVLLDKYGADTLRFTLTALLNPGRDVKLAEERVKGYKSFTNKIWNAANFLNLNDVKFIDQIDTETINLDSSKWILKEFEEVQKKYFENIEKYQFHEIASLVYHFTWHTFCDWYIEFIKSDFKDPKKSDETKKISGWVFVQTLKLLHPIMPFITEKLWLSLVDKDSFLMSQNFIKVNFDKSFDNSKKYILKIIEILTSLRNLR
;
A
#
# COMPACT_ATOMS: atom_id res chain seq x y z
N VAL A 1 5.90 -0.44 12.39
CA VAL A 1 4.79 -1.38 12.39
C VAL A 1 5.20 -2.59 11.56
N PRO A 2 5.04 -3.82 12.02
CA PRO A 2 4.52 -4.21 13.31
C PRO A 2 5.52 -4.00 14.48
N LYS A 3 5.00 -3.91 15.69
CA LYS A 3 5.75 -3.55 16.92
C LYS A 3 6.91 -4.50 17.28
N ASN A 4 6.86 -5.75 16.87
CA ASN A 4 7.91 -6.74 17.15
C ASN A 4 9.30 -6.32 16.60
N TRP A 5 9.37 -5.45 15.60
CA TRP A 5 10.63 -4.95 15.05
C TRP A 5 11.30 -3.85 15.89
N GLU A 6 10.59 -3.25 16.84
CA GLU A 6 11.15 -2.24 17.75
C GLU A 6 12.30 -2.81 18.58
N ASN A 7 12.13 -4.00 19.16
CA ASN A 7 13.19 -4.63 19.95
C ASN A 7 14.45 -4.89 19.13
N THR A 8 14.29 -5.30 17.88
CA THR A 8 15.40 -5.53 16.95
C THR A 8 16.13 -4.22 16.63
N PHE A 9 15.38 -3.14 16.39
CA PHE A 9 15.94 -1.81 16.13
C PHE A 9 16.70 -1.26 17.35
N PHE A 10 16.09 -1.25 18.53
CA PHE A 10 16.69 -0.70 19.73
C PHE A 10 17.92 -1.49 20.18
N ASN A 11 17.86 -2.83 20.15
CA ASN A 11 19.02 -3.67 20.47
C ASN A 11 20.22 -3.37 19.56
N TRP A 12 20.00 -3.08 18.28
CA TRP A 12 21.08 -2.69 17.37
C TRP A 12 21.60 -1.29 17.69
N MET A 13 20.72 -0.32 17.97
CA MET A 13 21.13 1.06 18.31
C MET A 13 21.93 1.13 19.61
N GLU A 14 21.57 0.35 20.62
CA GLU A 14 22.26 0.28 21.91
C GLU A 14 23.64 -0.38 21.80
N ASN A 15 23.83 -1.27 20.82
CA ASN A 15 25.08 -2.01 20.60
C ASN A 15 25.78 -1.60 19.30
N ILE A 16 25.55 -0.38 18.82
CA ILE A 16 26.10 0.10 17.56
C ILE A 16 27.63 0.07 17.54
N GLN A 17 28.21 -0.42 16.46
CA GLN A 17 29.65 -0.51 16.25
C GLN A 17 30.12 0.55 15.26
N PRO A 18 31.41 0.94 15.29
CA PRO A 18 32.01 1.83 14.31
C PRO A 18 31.77 1.31 12.87
N TRP A 19 31.46 2.23 11.98
CA TRP A 19 31.19 1.93 10.58
C TRP A 19 32.20 2.59 9.67
N CYS A 20 33.04 1.79 8.99
CA CYS A 20 33.90 2.28 7.93
C CYS A 20 33.04 2.62 6.69
N ILE A 21 33.12 3.88 6.26
CA ILE A 21 32.31 4.40 5.15
C ILE A 21 33.02 4.38 3.80
N SER A 22 34.29 4.00 3.74
CA SER A 22 35.06 3.90 2.48
C SER A 22 34.91 2.53 1.83
N ARG A 23 34.87 2.51 0.50
CA ARG A 23 34.79 1.30 -0.32
C ARG A 23 35.73 1.41 -1.51
N GLN A 24 36.43 0.32 -1.81
CA GLN A 24 37.35 0.16 -2.93
C GLN A 24 36.57 -0.34 -4.15
N LEU A 25 35.76 0.55 -4.74
CA LEU A 25 34.91 0.26 -5.89
C LEU A 25 35.25 1.16 -7.06
N TRP A 26 35.02 0.68 -8.27
CA TRP A 26 35.21 1.44 -9.50
C TRP A 26 34.19 2.57 -9.70
N TRP A 27 33.01 2.43 -9.11
CA TRP A 27 31.88 3.35 -9.25
C TRP A 27 31.35 3.77 -7.90
N GLY A 28 31.01 5.04 -7.77
CA GLY A 28 30.42 5.59 -6.56
C GLY A 28 30.75 7.07 -6.39
N HIS A 29 30.39 7.62 -5.25
CA HIS A 29 30.73 8.99 -4.87
C HIS A 29 32.12 8.97 -4.23
N GLN A 30 33.12 9.50 -4.96
CA GLN A 30 34.50 9.62 -4.41
C GLN A 30 34.50 10.44 -3.14
N ILE A 31 35.22 9.98 -2.14
CA ILE A 31 35.29 10.62 -0.83
C ILE A 31 35.89 12.04 -0.99
N PRO A 32 35.16 13.10 -0.57
CA PRO A 32 35.58 14.48 -0.76
C PRO A 32 36.60 14.90 0.35
N ALA A 33 37.63 14.11 0.49
CA ALA A 33 38.74 14.36 1.46
C ALA A 33 40.07 14.38 0.73
N TRP A 34 40.94 15.33 1.08
CA TRP A 34 42.27 15.49 0.55
C TRP A 34 43.27 15.43 1.67
N TYR A 35 44.37 14.73 1.46
CA TYR A 35 45.41 14.50 2.45
C TYR A 35 46.66 15.34 2.14
N GLY A 36 47.16 16.04 3.14
CA GLY A 36 48.43 16.77 3.11
C GLY A 36 49.64 15.87 3.39
N PRO A 37 50.85 16.44 3.38
CA PRO A 37 52.11 15.68 3.52
C PRO A 37 52.22 14.88 4.83
N ASP A 38 51.55 15.29 5.88
CA ASP A 38 51.53 14.67 7.21
C ASP A 38 50.30 13.82 7.44
N ASN A 39 49.57 13.47 6.36
CA ASN A 39 48.28 12.77 6.40
C ASN A 39 47.13 13.56 7.07
N LYS A 40 47.30 14.85 7.29
CA LYS A 40 46.18 15.71 7.71
C LYS A 40 45.13 15.75 6.62
N ASN A 41 43.89 15.44 6.96
CA ASN A 41 42.76 15.47 6.03
C ASN A 41 42.06 16.84 5.98
N PHE A 42 41.64 17.24 4.82
CA PHE A 42 40.83 18.41 4.53
C PHE A 42 39.59 17.96 3.74
N VAL A 43 38.43 18.09 4.36
CA VAL A 43 37.14 17.74 3.72
C VAL A 43 36.55 19.01 3.14
N ALA A 44 36.28 19.00 1.82
CA ALA A 44 35.82 20.17 1.08
C ALA A 44 34.93 19.78 -0.08
N LEU A 45 34.23 20.75 -0.68
CA LEU A 45 33.38 20.52 -1.85
C LEU A 45 34.18 20.42 -3.15
N SER A 46 35.36 21.11 -3.18
CA SER A 46 36.24 21.11 -4.34
C SER A 46 37.72 20.98 -3.92
N HIS A 47 38.55 20.61 -4.89
CA HIS A 47 40.01 20.58 -4.69
C HIS A 47 40.58 21.97 -4.36
N GLU A 48 40.01 23.00 -4.97
CA GLU A 48 40.39 24.41 -4.74
C GLU A 48 40.12 24.82 -3.29
N ASP A 49 38.95 24.47 -2.75
CA ASP A 49 38.61 24.74 -1.34
C ASP A 49 39.51 23.96 -0.40
N ALA A 50 39.81 22.70 -0.72
CA ALA A 50 40.77 21.90 0.06
C ALA A 50 42.16 22.55 0.08
N LYS A 51 42.67 23.08 -1.04
CA LYS A 51 43.93 23.83 -1.13
C LYS A 51 43.91 25.07 -0.26
N LEU A 52 42.82 25.84 -0.27
CA LEU A 52 42.68 27.03 0.59
C LEU A 52 42.74 26.67 2.08
N MET A 53 42.04 25.58 2.47
CA MET A 53 42.08 25.06 3.84
C MET A 53 43.48 24.61 4.24
N ALA A 54 44.17 23.88 3.36
CA ALA A 54 45.55 23.42 3.59
C ALA A 54 46.53 24.59 3.67
N LYS A 55 46.45 25.58 2.77
CA LYS A 55 47.29 26.79 2.81
C LYS A 55 47.11 27.56 4.13
N LYS A 56 45.87 27.66 4.63
CA LYS A 56 45.58 28.26 5.94
C LYS A 56 46.22 27.47 7.10
N HIS A 57 46.22 26.15 7.00
CA HIS A 57 46.78 25.28 8.03
C HIS A 57 48.32 25.27 8.04
N TYR A 58 48.94 25.12 6.87
CA TYR A 58 50.40 25.01 6.74
C TYR A 58 51.14 26.34 6.59
N GLY A 59 50.41 27.43 6.36
CA GLY A 59 51.02 28.74 6.08
C GLY A 59 51.67 28.86 4.68
N LYS A 60 51.61 27.81 3.88
CA LYS A 60 52.17 27.72 2.53
C LYS A 60 51.34 26.79 1.65
N GLU A 61 51.51 26.85 0.35
CA GLU A 61 50.92 25.89 -0.55
C GLU A 61 51.61 24.53 -0.40
N VAL A 62 50.79 23.47 -0.37
CA VAL A 62 51.21 22.07 -0.32
C VAL A 62 50.45 21.25 -1.33
N GLU A 63 51.06 20.18 -1.79
CA GLU A 63 50.38 19.22 -2.65
C GLU A 63 49.38 18.40 -1.81
N LEU A 64 48.21 18.20 -2.37
CA LEU A 64 47.12 17.40 -1.74
C LEU A 64 46.78 16.21 -2.62
N LYS A 65 46.60 15.04 -1.99
CA LYS A 65 46.12 13.83 -2.63
C LYS A 65 44.66 13.56 -2.20
N GLN A 66 43.75 13.48 -3.15
CA GLN A 66 42.37 13.09 -2.84
C GLN A 66 42.30 11.61 -2.49
N ASP A 67 41.38 11.28 -1.58
CA ASP A 67 41.04 9.89 -1.25
C ASP A 67 40.60 9.13 -2.53
N GLU A 68 41.16 7.95 -2.73
CA GLU A 68 40.88 7.12 -3.92
C GLU A 68 39.60 6.30 -3.79
N ASP A 69 39.12 6.13 -2.53
CA ASP A 69 37.94 5.34 -2.24
C ASP A 69 36.64 6.10 -2.52
N VAL A 70 35.54 5.34 -2.58
CA VAL A 70 34.21 5.90 -2.71
C VAL A 70 33.41 5.68 -1.41
N LEU A 71 32.37 6.47 -1.20
CA LEU A 71 31.47 6.31 -0.07
C LEU A 71 30.64 5.02 -0.19
N ASP A 72 30.44 4.37 0.95
CA ASP A 72 29.49 3.27 1.10
C ASP A 72 28.10 3.69 0.58
N THR A 73 27.45 2.82 -0.18
CA THR A 73 26.09 3.07 -0.70
C THR A 73 25.10 3.47 0.39
N TRP A 74 25.22 2.87 1.57
CA TRP A 74 24.35 3.16 2.70
C TRP A 74 24.61 4.53 3.34
N PHE A 75 25.79 5.13 3.12
CA PHE A 75 26.05 6.50 3.52
C PHE A 75 25.19 7.48 2.69
N SER A 76 25.28 7.38 1.36
CA SER A 76 24.50 8.23 0.47
C SER A 76 22.99 8.01 0.62
N SER A 77 22.55 6.75 0.72
CA SER A 77 21.13 6.42 0.91
C SER A 77 20.57 6.84 2.27
N ALA A 78 21.42 7.02 3.28
CA ALA A 78 21.01 7.56 4.57
C ALA A 78 20.63 9.05 4.52
N LEU A 79 21.11 9.77 3.51
CA LEU A 79 20.79 11.19 3.28
C LEU A 79 19.54 11.38 2.44
N TRP A 80 19.00 10.31 1.83
CA TRP A 80 17.95 10.35 0.80
C TRP A 80 16.72 11.16 1.22
N THR A 81 16.29 11.08 2.48
CA THR A 81 15.05 11.71 2.96
C THR A 81 15.05 13.23 2.89
N PHE A 82 16.20 13.87 2.80
CA PHE A 82 16.34 15.32 2.70
C PHE A 82 17.23 15.77 1.55
N SER A 83 18.22 14.98 1.13
CA SER A 83 19.10 15.35 0.01
C SER A 83 18.37 15.40 -1.33
N THR A 84 17.34 14.58 -1.54
CA THR A 84 16.49 14.60 -2.75
C THR A 84 15.48 15.75 -2.75
N LEU A 85 15.42 16.51 -1.67
CA LEU A 85 14.59 17.71 -1.53
C LEU A 85 15.47 18.99 -1.52
N ASP A 86 16.64 18.89 -2.15
CA ASP A 86 17.63 19.93 -2.36
C ASP A 86 18.31 20.50 -1.09
N TRP A 87 18.25 19.71 0.05
CA TRP A 87 19.07 20.10 1.20
C TRP A 87 20.56 20.22 0.79
N PRO A 88 21.33 21.23 1.24
CA PRO A 88 21.09 22.13 2.38
C PRO A 88 20.27 23.38 2.09
N ASP A 89 19.78 23.59 0.89
CA ASP A 89 18.98 24.75 0.56
C ASP A 89 17.59 24.66 1.20
N LYS A 90 17.01 25.82 1.54
CA LYS A 90 15.63 25.90 2.06
C LYS A 90 14.66 25.96 0.90
N THR A 91 14.17 24.81 0.48
CA THR A 91 13.23 24.71 -0.63
C THR A 91 11.80 24.49 -0.11
N TYR A 92 10.82 24.79 -0.96
CA TYR A 92 9.41 24.46 -0.67
C TYR A 92 9.20 22.97 -0.46
N GLU A 93 9.86 22.14 -1.27
CA GLU A 93 9.79 20.67 -1.22
C GLU A 93 10.31 20.16 0.13
N LEU A 94 11.44 20.70 0.61
CA LEU A 94 12.00 20.32 1.91
C LEU A 94 11.06 20.70 3.06
N GLU A 95 10.52 21.91 3.06
CA GLU A 95 9.57 22.36 4.08
C GLU A 95 8.24 21.58 4.05
N ARG A 96 7.80 21.16 2.85
CA ARG A 96 6.50 20.51 2.66
C ARG A 96 6.55 19.00 2.91
N PHE A 97 7.63 18.34 2.55
CA PHE A 97 7.71 16.87 2.49
C PHE A 97 8.65 16.25 3.52
N TYR A 98 9.44 17.04 4.23
CA TYR A 98 10.22 16.57 5.37
C TYR A 98 9.60 17.06 6.69
N PRO A 99 9.39 16.20 7.71
CA PRO A 99 9.51 14.74 7.66
C PRO A 99 8.41 14.06 6.83
N GLY A 100 8.76 12.92 6.23
CA GLY A 100 7.79 12.07 5.54
C GLY A 100 6.80 11.42 6.52
N ASN A 101 5.61 11.04 6.03
CA ASN A 101 4.60 10.42 6.90
C ASN A 101 4.92 8.94 7.16
N VAL A 102 5.19 8.17 6.10
CA VAL A 102 5.39 6.72 6.18
C VAL A 102 6.57 6.30 5.33
N LEU A 103 7.49 5.54 5.93
CA LEU A 103 8.50 4.77 5.21
C LEU A 103 8.02 3.32 5.06
N VAL A 104 8.04 2.78 3.85
CA VAL A 104 7.77 1.36 3.58
C VAL A 104 9.07 0.66 3.22
N THR A 105 9.41 -0.41 3.95
CA THR A 105 10.67 -1.14 3.76
C THR A 105 10.60 -2.59 4.20
N GLY A 106 11.58 -3.40 3.80
CA GLY A 106 11.79 -4.75 4.32
C GLY A 106 12.54 -4.75 5.65
N PHE A 107 12.41 -5.82 6.41
CA PHE A 107 13.10 -5.98 7.70
C PHE A 107 14.62 -6.16 7.55
N ASP A 108 15.07 -6.64 6.41
CA ASP A 108 16.47 -6.95 6.12
C ASP A 108 17.36 -5.71 6.01
N ILE A 109 16.78 -4.52 5.82
CA ILE A 109 17.51 -3.25 5.72
C ILE A 109 17.18 -2.26 6.84
N ILE A 110 16.59 -2.72 7.95
CA ILE A 110 16.31 -1.87 9.11
C ILE A 110 17.60 -1.18 9.59
N PHE A 111 18.71 -1.92 9.72
CA PHE A 111 19.97 -1.37 10.20
C PHE A 111 20.73 -0.60 9.14
N PHE A 112 20.73 -1.13 7.93
CA PHE A 112 21.53 -0.56 6.85
C PHE A 112 20.92 0.75 6.34
N TRP A 113 19.63 0.86 6.34
CA TRP A 113 18.91 2.00 5.75
C TRP A 113 18.11 2.80 6.76
N VAL A 114 17.14 2.18 7.44
CA VAL A 114 16.21 2.90 8.34
C VAL A 114 16.95 3.59 9.48
N ALA A 115 17.76 2.84 10.23
CA ALA A 115 18.51 3.39 11.37
C ALA A 115 19.45 4.51 10.93
N ARG A 116 20.13 4.33 9.80
CA ARG A 116 21.05 5.34 9.27
C ARG A 116 20.34 6.59 8.79
N MET A 117 19.17 6.48 8.12
CA MET A 117 18.35 7.65 7.78
C MET A 117 17.89 8.41 9.04
N MET A 118 17.48 7.68 10.09
CA MET A 118 17.09 8.30 11.36
C MET A 118 18.27 9.03 12.01
N MET A 119 19.46 8.44 12.03
CA MET A 119 20.68 9.07 12.57
C MET A 119 21.03 10.34 11.78
N MET A 120 21.08 10.27 10.46
CA MET A 120 21.44 11.41 9.60
C MET A 120 20.36 12.51 9.64
N GLY A 121 19.09 12.15 9.59
CA GLY A 121 17.99 13.10 9.73
C GLY A 121 18.01 13.81 11.07
N SER A 122 18.16 13.07 12.17
CA SER A 122 18.29 13.68 13.51
C SER A 122 19.53 14.58 13.64
N HIS A 123 20.63 14.20 12.98
CA HIS A 123 21.85 15.01 13.03
C HIS A 123 21.76 16.29 12.20
N PHE A 124 21.35 16.20 10.94
CA PHE A 124 21.37 17.34 10.01
C PHE A 124 20.09 18.18 10.08
N MET A 125 18.93 17.54 10.15
CA MET A 125 17.62 18.20 10.13
C MET A 125 17.07 18.48 11.55
N LYS A 126 17.70 17.90 12.61
CA LYS A 126 17.25 18.00 14.01
C LYS A 126 15.86 17.41 14.27
N GLU A 127 15.37 16.59 13.34
CA GLU A 127 14.08 15.92 13.40
C GLU A 127 14.18 14.54 12.77
N THR A 128 13.35 13.59 13.26
CA THR A 128 13.28 12.24 12.66
C THR A 128 12.66 12.30 11.26
N PRO A 129 13.20 11.54 10.28
CA PRO A 129 12.79 11.69 8.87
C PRO A 129 11.40 11.16 8.54
N PHE A 130 10.77 10.34 9.39
CA PHE A 130 9.42 9.81 9.18
C PHE A 130 8.70 9.55 10.50
N ARG A 131 7.38 9.57 10.43
CA ARG A 131 6.49 9.34 11.58
C ARG A 131 6.25 7.85 11.80
N ASP A 132 5.96 7.12 10.73
CA ASP A 132 5.72 5.69 10.77
C ASP A 132 6.68 4.93 9.86
N ILE A 133 7.04 3.71 10.27
CA ILE A 133 7.84 2.78 9.48
C ILE A 133 7.04 1.50 9.34
N TYR A 134 6.59 1.23 8.10
CA TYR A 134 5.90 -0.01 7.76
C TYR A 134 6.90 -1.03 7.24
N ILE A 135 7.07 -2.13 8.00
CA ILE A 135 7.97 -3.23 7.66
C ILE A 135 7.15 -4.32 6.96
N HIS A 136 7.30 -4.44 5.65
CA HIS A 136 6.63 -5.47 4.87
C HIS A 136 7.38 -6.81 4.91
N PRO A 137 6.66 -7.95 4.75
CA PRO A 137 7.28 -9.25 4.61
C PRO A 137 8.03 -9.39 3.27
N LEU A 138 8.99 -10.31 3.21
CA LEU A 138 9.65 -10.67 1.96
C LEU A 138 8.90 -11.80 1.25
N ILE A 139 8.96 -11.80 -0.08
CA ILE A 139 8.39 -12.86 -0.90
C ILE A 139 9.41 -13.99 -1.04
N ARG A 140 8.94 -15.21 -0.80
CA ARG A 140 9.69 -16.45 -0.96
C ARG A 140 9.00 -17.35 -1.99
N ASP A 141 9.73 -18.34 -2.49
CA ASP A 141 9.14 -19.37 -3.34
C ASP A 141 8.10 -20.22 -2.60
N GLU A 142 7.45 -21.13 -3.29
CA GLU A 142 6.42 -22.04 -2.72
C GLU A 142 6.95 -22.87 -1.55
N LYS A 143 8.25 -23.22 -1.59
CA LYS A 143 8.92 -24.00 -0.53
C LYS A 143 9.38 -23.12 0.64
N GLY A 144 9.20 -21.80 0.56
CA GLY A 144 9.64 -20.84 1.56
C GLY A 144 11.14 -20.51 1.48
N GLN A 145 11.80 -20.80 0.37
CA GLN A 145 13.20 -20.46 0.16
C GLN A 145 13.35 -19.05 -0.39
N LYS A 146 14.45 -18.38 -0.03
CA LYS A 146 14.81 -17.09 -0.62
C LYS A 146 15.03 -17.27 -2.13
N MET A 147 14.37 -16.43 -2.93
CA MET A 147 14.55 -16.42 -4.38
C MET A 147 15.93 -15.88 -4.75
N SER A 148 16.61 -16.56 -5.65
CA SER A 148 17.88 -16.09 -6.21
C SER A 148 18.07 -16.61 -7.64
N LYS A 149 18.79 -15.83 -8.47
CA LYS A 149 19.13 -16.22 -9.85
C LYS A 149 19.91 -17.56 -9.89
N SER A 150 20.81 -17.75 -8.93
CA SER A 150 21.65 -18.97 -8.85
C SER A 150 20.85 -20.23 -8.54
N LYS A 151 19.70 -20.12 -7.86
CA LYS A 151 18.81 -21.26 -7.55
C LYS A 151 17.76 -21.52 -8.63
N GLY A 152 17.58 -20.60 -9.58
CA GLY A 152 16.56 -20.71 -10.62
C GLY A 152 15.11 -20.70 -10.12
N ASN A 153 14.88 -20.21 -8.89
CA ASN A 153 13.57 -20.19 -8.25
C ASN A 153 12.93 -18.78 -8.21
N ILE A 154 13.41 -17.89 -9.07
CA ILE A 154 12.82 -16.53 -9.18
C ILE A 154 11.50 -16.64 -9.93
N ILE A 155 10.46 -16.10 -9.31
CA ILE A 155 9.17 -15.85 -9.95
C ILE A 155 9.24 -14.45 -10.55
N ASP A 156 9.28 -14.36 -11.88
CA ASP A 156 9.23 -13.06 -12.56
C ASP A 156 7.81 -12.49 -12.45
N PRO A 157 7.63 -11.34 -11.79
CA PRO A 157 6.32 -10.73 -11.67
C PRO A 157 5.71 -10.35 -13.02
N LEU A 158 6.51 -10.06 -14.06
CA LEU A 158 6.02 -9.73 -15.39
C LEU A 158 5.28 -10.91 -16.02
N VAL A 159 5.78 -12.14 -15.86
CA VAL A 159 5.10 -13.36 -16.33
C VAL A 159 3.73 -13.52 -15.64
N LEU A 160 3.65 -13.24 -14.35
CA LEU A 160 2.37 -13.28 -13.62
C LEU A 160 1.41 -12.16 -14.05
N LEU A 161 1.94 -10.97 -14.35
CA LEU A 161 1.16 -9.85 -14.86
C LEU A 161 0.53 -10.19 -16.23
N ASP A 162 1.33 -10.74 -17.14
CA ASP A 162 0.84 -11.12 -18.47
C ASP A 162 -0.22 -12.22 -18.41
N LYS A 163 -0.05 -13.19 -17.52
CA LYS A 163 -0.94 -14.35 -17.40
C LYS A 163 -2.23 -14.05 -16.63
N TYR A 164 -2.16 -13.29 -15.56
CA TYR A 164 -3.28 -13.09 -14.62
C TYR A 164 -3.78 -11.65 -14.52
N GLY A 165 -3.01 -10.69 -15.01
CA GLY A 165 -3.30 -9.26 -14.92
C GLY A 165 -2.79 -8.61 -13.63
N ALA A 166 -2.54 -7.30 -13.72
CA ALA A 166 -1.94 -6.52 -12.64
C ALA A 166 -2.80 -6.51 -11.36
N ASP A 167 -4.11 -6.30 -11.49
CA ASP A 167 -5.02 -6.26 -10.34
C ASP A 167 -5.04 -7.57 -9.55
N THR A 168 -4.99 -8.70 -10.26
CA THR A 168 -4.94 -10.02 -9.63
C THR A 168 -3.67 -10.20 -8.81
N LEU A 169 -2.51 -9.82 -9.36
CA LEU A 169 -1.25 -9.91 -8.63
C LEU A 169 -1.21 -8.96 -7.44
N ARG A 170 -1.63 -7.70 -7.63
CA ARG A 170 -1.70 -6.69 -6.54
C ARG A 170 -2.60 -7.17 -5.41
N PHE A 171 -3.80 -7.67 -5.75
CA PHE A 171 -4.73 -8.21 -4.75
C PHE A 171 -4.14 -9.42 -4.01
N THR A 172 -3.53 -10.36 -4.73
CA THR A 172 -2.86 -11.53 -4.14
C THR A 172 -1.79 -11.11 -3.14
N LEU A 173 -0.90 -10.20 -3.54
CA LEU A 173 0.17 -9.73 -2.67
C LEU A 173 -0.39 -9.04 -1.44
N THR A 174 -1.39 -8.15 -1.59
CA THR A 174 -2.03 -7.47 -0.46
C THR A 174 -2.70 -8.44 0.50
N ALA A 175 -3.42 -9.44 -0.01
CA ALA A 175 -4.08 -10.46 0.80
C ALA A 175 -3.11 -11.36 1.57
N LEU A 176 -1.86 -11.47 1.09
CA LEU A 176 -0.81 -12.28 1.71
C LEU A 176 0.09 -11.49 2.67
N LEU A 177 -0.08 -10.18 2.80
CA LEU A 177 0.72 -9.29 3.66
C LEU A 177 0.47 -9.51 5.16
N ASN A 178 0.63 -10.75 5.63
CA ASN A 178 0.46 -11.01 7.06
C ASN A 178 1.70 -10.50 7.84
N PRO A 179 1.54 -9.57 8.79
CA PRO A 179 2.66 -8.99 9.52
C PRO A 179 3.54 -10.04 10.22
N GLY A 180 4.86 -9.87 10.08
CA GLY A 180 5.85 -10.68 10.81
C GLY A 180 6.17 -12.05 10.21
N ARG A 181 5.65 -12.38 9.03
CA ARG A 181 5.97 -13.64 8.34
C ARG A 181 6.24 -13.39 6.86
N ASP A 182 7.26 -14.07 6.34
CA ASP A 182 7.53 -14.06 4.89
C ASP A 182 6.37 -14.69 4.11
N VAL A 183 6.12 -14.15 2.92
CA VAL A 183 5.04 -14.58 2.04
C VAL A 183 5.54 -15.70 1.12
N LYS A 184 4.94 -16.88 1.22
CA LYS A 184 5.13 -17.94 0.22
C LYS A 184 4.21 -17.68 -0.96
N LEU A 185 4.79 -17.31 -2.09
CA LEU A 185 4.03 -17.04 -3.31
C LEU A 185 3.95 -18.33 -4.14
N ALA A 186 2.74 -18.87 -4.27
CA ALA A 186 2.41 -19.96 -5.17
C ALA A 186 1.52 -19.44 -6.31
N GLU A 187 1.76 -19.91 -7.53
CA GLU A 187 0.99 -19.47 -8.70
C GLU A 187 -0.49 -19.81 -8.59
N GLU A 188 -0.85 -20.92 -7.94
CA GLU A 188 -2.24 -21.31 -7.70
C GLU A 188 -3.01 -20.29 -6.89
N ARG A 189 -2.37 -19.59 -5.96
CA ARG A 189 -3.00 -18.51 -5.19
C ARG A 189 -3.34 -17.32 -6.08
N VAL A 190 -2.43 -16.94 -6.97
CA VAL A 190 -2.67 -15.87 -7.95
C VAL A 190 -3.82 -16.25 -8.87
N LYS A 191 -3.83 -17.50 -9.38
CA LYS A 191 -4.92 -18.05 -10.19
C LYS A 191 -6.27 -18.00 -9.46
N GLY A 192 -6.30 -18.32 -8.16
CA GLY A 192 -7.52 -18.24 -7.34
C GLY A 192 -8.13 -16.84 -7.33
N TYR A 193 -7.31 -15.81 -7.14
CA TYR A 193 -7.79 -14.42 -7.13
C TYR A 193 -8.15 -13.87 -8.52
N LYS A 194 -7.73 -14.52 -9.63
CA LYS A 194 -8.23 -14.18 -10.97
C LYS A 194 -9.75 -14.34 -11.06
N SER A 195 -10.29 -15.36 -10.39
CA SER A 195 -11.74 -15.56 -10.32
C SER A 195 -12.47 -14.40 -9.64
N PHE A 196 -11.83 -13.76 -8.66
CA PHE A 196 -12.40 -12.57 -8.02
C PHE A 196 -12.49 -11.37 -8.98
N THR A 197 -11.44 -11.11 -9.76
CA THR A 197 -11.48 -10.09 -10.82
C THR A 197 -12.62 -10.33 -11.80
N ASN A 198 -12.78 -11.59 -12.24
CA ASN A 198 -13.88 -11.97 -13.14
C ASN A 198 -15.26 -11.82 -12.47
N LYS A 199 -15.37 -12.12 -11.16
CA LYS A 199 -16.63 -11.96 -10.40
C LYS A 199 -17.09 -10.50 -10.37
N ILE A 200 -16.15 -9.56 -10.12
CA ILE A 200 -16.44 -8.11 -10.13
C ILE A 200 -16.94 -7.68 -11.50
N TRP A 201 -16.26 -8.09 -12.56
CA TRP A 201 -16.65 -7.77 -13.93
C TRP A 201 -18.04 -8.31 -14.28
N ASN A 202 -18.31 -9.56 -13.92
CA ASN A 202 -19.61 -10.20 -14.19
C ASN A 202 -20.74 -9.55 -13.38
N ALA A 203 -20.48 -9.14 -12.13
CA ALA A 203 -21.44 -8.38 -11.33
C ALA A 203 -21.78 -7.03 -11.98
N ALA A 204 -20.79 -6.30 -12.47
CA ALA A 204 -20.96 -5.06 -13.20
C ALA A 204 -21.84 -5.26 -14.44
N ASN A 205 -21.53 -6.27 -15.26
CA ASN A 205 -22.31 -6.60 -16.45
C ASN A 205 -23.75 -6.98 -16.12
N PHE A 206 -23.95 -7.79 -15.07
CA PHE A 206 -25.31 -8.17 -14.63
C PHE A 206 -26.14 -6.95 -14.24
N LEU A 207 -25.55 -6.03 -13.45
CA LEU A 207 -26.23 -4.80 -13.04
C LEU A 207 -26.54 -3.90 -14.25
N ASN A 208 -25.60 -3.74 -15.16
CA ASN A 208 -25.78 -2.96 -16.37
C ASN A 208 -26.89 -3.50 -17.28
N LEU A 209 -26.98 -4.84 -17.45
CA LEU A 209 -28.03 -5.52 -18.22
C LEU A 209 -29.42 -5.37 -17.59
N ASN A 210 -29.51 -5.02 -16.31
CA ASN A 210 -30.78 -4.74 -15.62
C ASN A 210 -31.04 -3.22 -15.49
N ASP A 211 -30.40 -2.39 -16.30
CA ASP A 211 -30.55 -0.92 -16.34
C ASP A 211 -30.32 -0.27 -14.97
N VAL A 212 -29.39 -0.78 -14.21
CA VAL A 212 -29.00 -0.22 -12.91
C VAL A 212 -28.39 1.16 -13.08
N LYS A 213 -28.78 2.09 -12.24
CA LYS A 213 -28.21 3.45 -12.19
C LYS A 213 -27.01 3.46 -11.26
N PHE A 214 -25.80 3.61 -11.83
CA PHE A 214 -24.58 3.72 -11.07
C PHE A 214 -24.42 5.17 -10.57
N ILE A 215 -24.79 5.40 -9.31
CA ILE A 215 -24.82 6.72 -8.69
C ILE A 215 -23.92 6.78 -7.46
N ASP A 216 -23.39 7.95 -7.17
CA ASP A 216 -22.50 8.15 -6.00
C ASP A 216 -23.25 8.64 -4.75
N GLN A 217 -24.45 9.13 -4.91
CA GLN A 217 -25.29 9.62 -3.79
C GLN A 217 -26.66 8.95 -3.80
N ILE A 218 -27.18 8.67 -2.60
CA ILE A 218 -28.53 8.13 -2.38
C ILE A 218 -29.27 8.95 -1.35
N ASP A 219 -30.58 9.04 -1.52
CA ASP A 219 -31.50 9.52 -0.48
C ASP A 219 -31.90 8.34 0.42
N THR A 220 -31.52 8.41 1.68
CA THR A 220 -31.76 7.34 2.65
C THR A 220 -33.17 7.35 3.24
N GLU A 221 -33.94 8.46 3.12
CA GLU A 221 -35.29 8.58 3.67
C GLU A 221 -36.32 7.77 2.86
N THR A 222 -36.01 7.49 1.60
CA THR A 222 -36.92 6.79 0.67
C THR A 222 -36.73 5.28 0.63
N ILE A 223 -35.85 4.70 1.48
CA ILE A 223 -35.50 3.28 1.45
C ILE A 223 -36.49 2.46 2.26
N ASN A 224 -37.17 1.51 1.59
CA ASN A 224 -38.21 0.70 2.18
C ASN A 224 -37.90 -0.80 2.22
N LEU A 225 -37.19 -1.34 1.21
CA LEU A 225 -36.92 -2.77 1.07
C LEU A 225 -35.94 -3.29 2.13
N ASP A 226 -36.28 -4.42 2.75
CA ASP A 226 -35.40 -5.06 3.75
C ASP A 226 -34.05 -5.46 3.15
N SER A 227 -34.04 -5.90 1.88
CA SER A 227 -32.80 -6.23 1.16
C SER A 227 -31.91 -5.01 0.97
N SER A 228 -32.48 -3.84 0.69
CA SER A 228 -31.76 -2.56 0.56
C SER A 228 -31.19 -2.12 1.90
N LYS A 229 -32.00 -2.12 2.96
CA LYS A 229 -31.58 -1.74 4.32
C LYS A 229 -30.46 -2.65 4.84
N TRP A 230 -30.60 -3.95 4.61
CA TRP A 230 -29.58 -4.93 4.99
C TRP A 230 -28.24 -4.68 4.32
N ILE A 231 -28.20 -4.57 2.98
CA ILE A 231 -26.92 -4.41 2.25
C ILE A 231 -26.22 -3.10 2.61
N LEU A 232 -27.00 -2.05 2.87
CA LEU A 232 -26.45 -0.76 3.32
C LEU A 232 -25.80 -0.87 4.70
N LYS A 233 -26.42 -1.59 5.65
CA LYS A 233 -25.81 -1.83 6.98
C LYS A 233 -24.58 -2.74 6.89
N GLU A 234 -24.58 -3.75 6.02
CA GLU A 234 -23.38 -4.55 5.77
C GLU A 234 -22.25 -3.68 5.22
N PHE A 235 -22.56 -2.79 4.25
CA PHE A 235 -21.57 -1.87 3.69
C PHE A 235 -21.04 -0.87 4.73
N GLU A 236 -21.90 -0.31 5.58
CA GLU A 236 -21.50 0.58 6.67
C GLU A 236 -20.46 -0.08 7.60
N GLU A 237 -20.70 -1.31 8.02
CA GLU A 237 -19.77 -2.05 8.87
C GLU A 237 -18.44 -2.36 8.16
N VAL A 238 -18.52 -2.71 6.88
CA VAL A 238 -17.33 -2.93 6.04
C VAL A 238 -16.51 -1.64 5.94
N GLN A 239 -17.15 -0.53 5.62
CA GLN A 239 -16.46 0.76 5.49
C GLN A 239 -15.80 1.19 6.81
N LYS A 240 -16.49 1.03 7.93
CA LYS A 240 -15.94 1.34 9.26
C LYS A 240 -14.67 0.52 9.53
N LYS A 241 -14.75 -0.81 9.38
CA LYS A 241 -13.59 -1.71 9.57
C LYS A 241 -12.47 -1.43 8.58
N TYR A 242 -12.80 -1.05 7.35
CA TYR A 242 -11.84 -0.70 6.32
C TYR A 242 -10.93 0.46 6.78
N PHE A 243 -11.52 1.56 7.25
CA PHE A 243 -10.75 2.71 7.73
C PHE A 243 -9.99 2.41 9.03
N GLU A 244 -10.57 1.66 9.97
CA GLU A 244 -9.87 1.21 11.18
C GLU A 244 -8.62 0.38 10.84
N ASN A 245 -8.68 -0.45 9.80
CA ASN A 245 -7.57 -1.28 9.36
C ASN A 245 -6.51 -0.48 8.56
N ILE A 246 -6.91 0.57 7.82
CA ILE A 246 -5.96 1.51 7.18
C ILE A 246 -5.10 2.19 8.24
N GLU A 247 -5.72 2.75 9.27
CA GLU A 247 -5.01 3.43 10.37
C GLU A 247 -4.01 2.52 11.10
N LYS A 248 -4.26 1.19 11.08
CA LYS A 248 -3.41 0.18 11.69
C LYS A 248 -2.44 -0.49 10.71
N TYR A 249 -2.41 -0.08 9.45
CA TYR A 249 -1.64 -0.72 8.38
C TYR A 249 -1.93 -2.22 8.20
N GLN A 250 -3.17 -2.65 8.45
CA GLN A 250 -3.60 -4.05 8.33
C GLN A 250 -4.16 -4.34 6.94
N PHE A 251 -3.33 -4.20 5.91
CA PHE A 251 -3.75 -4.29 4.51
C PHE A 251 -4.31 -5.66 4.12
N HIS A 252 -3.82 -6.75 4.71
CA HIS A 252 -4.36 -8.10 4.49
C HIS A 252 -5.80 -8.23 5.02
N GLU A 253 -6.12 -7.59 6.16
CA GLU A 253 -7.49 -7.53 6.68
C GLU A 253 -8.40 -6.72 5.76
N ILE A 254 -7.90 -5.63 5.19
CA ILE A 254 -8.64 -4.84 4.21
C ILE A 254 -8.95 -5.69 2.98
N ALA A 255 -7.96 -6.39 2.42
CA ALA A 255 -8.18 -7.28 1.27
C ALA A 255 -9.20 -8.38 1.57
N SER A 256 -9.10 -9.03 2.74
CA SER A 256 -10.04 -10.04 3.19
C SER A 256 -11.46 -9.47 3.33
N LEU A 257 -11.59 -8.31 3.98
CA LEU A 257 -12.86 -7.63 4.23
C LEU A 257 -13.60 -7.29 2.94
N VAL A 258 -12.91 -6.62 1.99
CA VAL A 258 -13.54 -6.24 0.71
C VAL A 258 -13.81 -7.45 -0.19
N TYR A 259 -12.97 -8.50 -0.12
CA TYR A 259 -13.23 -9.77 -0.81
C TYR A 259 -14.50 -10.42 -0.30
N HIS A 260 -14.64 -10.62 1.01
CA HIS A 260 -15.81 -11.27 1.60
C HIS A 260 -17.09 -10.48 1.35
N PHE A 261 -17.04 -9.18 1.50
CA PHE A 261 -18.20 -8.34 1.18
C PHE A 261 -18.58 -8.44 -0.28
N THR A 262 -17.65 -8.25 -1.20
CA THR A 262 -17.94 -8.23 -2.64
C THR A 262 -18.38 -9.59 -3.14
N TRP A 263 -17.64 -10.66 -2.78
CA TRP A 263 -17.95 -12.00 -3.29
C TRP A 263 -19.15 -12.59 -2.61
N HIS A 264 -19.12 -12.72 -1.27
CA HIS A 264 -20.15 -13.49 -0.57
C HIS A 264 -21.38 -12.65 -0.25
N THR A 265 -21.23 -11.45 0.33
CA THR A 265 -22.39 -10.67 0.74
C THR A 265 -23.11 -10.07 -0.48
N PHE A 266 -22.36 -9.36 -1.34
CA PHE A 266 -22.94 -8.66 -2.48
C PHE A 266 -23.29 -9.61 -3.62
N CYS A 267 -22.33 -10.40 -4.13
CA CYS A 267 -22.58 -11.23 -5.32
C CYS A 267 -23.39 -12.50 -5.03
N ASP A 268 -23.06 -13.25 -3.96
CA ASP A 268 -23.68 -14.57 -3.72
C ASP A 268 -25.05 -14.46 -3.04
N TRP A 269 -25.32 -13.39 -2.27
CA TRP A 269 -26.57 -13.21 -1.58
C TRP A 269 -27.37 -12.03 -2.08
N TYR A 270 -26.86 -10.81 -2.03
CA TYR A 270 -27.64 -9.62 -2.35
C TYR A 270 -28.14 -9.63 -3.80
N ILE A 271 -27.25 -9.87 -4.77
CA ILE A 271 -27.65 -9.97 -6.19
C ILE A 271 -28.73 -11.07 -6.40
N GLU A 272 -28.59 -12.21 -5.73
CA GLU A 272 -29.59 -13.28 -5.85
C GLU A 272 -30.94 -12.85 -5.28
N PHE A 273 -30.98 -12.18 -4.14
CA PHE A 273 -32.25 -11.71 -3.56
C PHE A 273 -32.98 -10.68 -4.43
N ILE A 274 -32.22 -9.80 -5.08
CA ILE A 274 -32.81 -8.71 -5.86
C ILE A 274 -33.15 -9.09 -7.31
N LYS A 275 -32.83 -10.29 -7.79
CA LYS A 275 -33.15 -10.70 -9.19
C LYS A 275 -34.60 -10.55 -9.57
N SER A 276 -35.52 -10.92 -8.70
CA SER A 276 -36.95 -10.77 -8.91
C SER A 276 -37.41 -9.32 -8.83
N ASP A 277 -36.76 -8.53 -7.97
CA ASP A 277 -37.16 -7.14 -7.67
C ASP A 277 -36.92 -6.20 -8.86
N PHE A 278 -35.98 -6.51 -9.76
CA PHE A 278 -35.77 -5.76 -11.01
C PHE A 278 -37.00 -5.76 -11.93
N LYS A 279 -37.82 -6.81 -11.84
CA LYS A 279 -39.05 -6.99 -12.66
C LYS A 279 -40.31 -6.50 -11.96
N ASP A 280 -40.25 -6.22 -10.66
CA ASP A 280 -41.39 -5.73 -9.89
C ASP A 280 -41.44 -4.20 -9.97
N PRO A 281 -42.52 -3.61 -10.59
CA PRO A 281 -42.62 -2.15 -10.72
C PRO A 281 -42.57 -1.37 -9.41
N LYS A 282 -42.94 -2.00 -8.28
CA LYS A 282 -42.97 -1.36 -6.96
C LYS A 282 -41.59 -1.34 -6.29
N LYS A 283 -40.69 -2.22 -6.71
CA LYS A 283 -39.37 -2.42 -6.07
C LYS A 283 -38.20 -2.01 -6.98
N SER A 284 -38.41 -2.09 -8.30
CA SER A 284 -37.35 -1.97 -9.29
C SER A 284 -36.56 -0.67 -9.18
N ASP A 285 -37.20 0.48 -8.94
CA ASP A 285 -36.49 1.76 -8.87
C ASP A 285 -35.54 1.84 -7.66
N GLU A 286 -36.01 1.46 -6.46
CA GLU A 286 -35.19 1.38 -5.26
C GLU A 286 -34.07 0.38 -5.43
N THR A 287 -34.39 -0.83 -5.94
CA THR A 287 -33.38 -1.88 -6.16
C THR A 287 -32.28 -1.44 -7.10
N LYS A 288 -32.61 -0.78 -8.22
CA LYS A 288 -31.64 -0.25 -9.18
C LYS A 288 -30.74 0.83 -8.57
N LYS A 289 -31.31 1.74 -7.79
CA LYS A 289 -30.56 2.81 -7.12
C LYS A 289 -29.59 2.25 -6.08
N ILE A 290 -30.09 1.39 -5.18
CA ILE A 290 -29.28 0.89 -4.07
C ILE A 290 -28.22 -0.08 -4.56
N SER A 291 -28.53 -1.00 -5.48
CA SER A 291 -27.50 -1.91 -6.03
C SER A 291 -26.40 -1.16 -6.79
N GLY A 292 -26.76 -0.13 -7.53
CA GLY A 292 -25.79 0.74 -8.21
C GLY A 292 -24.90 1.51 -7.25
N TRP A 293 -25.48 2.13 -6.26
CA TRP A 293 -24.73 2.87 -5.23
C TRP A 293 -23.76 1.95 -4.47
N VAL A 294 -24.24 0.82 -3.96
CA VAL A 294 -23.37 -0.14 -3.23
C VAL A 294 -22.23 -0.62 -4.10
N PHE A 295 -22.49 -0.89 -5.39
CA PHE A 295 -21.45 -1.29 -6.33
C PHE A 295 -20.39 -0.18 -6.54
N VAL A 296 -20.84 1.06 -6.75
CA VAL A 296 -19.96 2.24 -6.89
C VAL A 296 -19.07 2.42 -5.65
N GLN A 297 -19.66 2.35 -4.45
CA GLN A 297 -18.88 2.46 -3.22
C GLN A 297 -17.91 1.28 -3.03
N THR A 298 -18.29 0.09 -3.48
CA THR A 298 -17.40 -1.09 -3.48
C THR A 298 -16.21 -0.90 -4.41
N LEU A 299 -16.40 -0.28 -5.60
CA LEU A 299 -15.29 0.07 -6.49
C LEU A 299 -14.30 1.02 -5.82
N LYS A 300 -14.80 2.02 -5.06
CA LYS A 300 -13.95 2.95 -4.29
C LYS A 300 -13.10 2.20 -3.26
N LEU A 301 -13.68 1.28 -2.49
CA LEU A 301 -12.92 0.49 -1.49
C LEU A 301 -11.89 -0.44 -2.14
N LEU A 302 -12.18 -0.97 -3.32
CA LEU A 302 -11.26 -1.85 -4.06
C LEU A 302 -10.14 -1.10 -4.78
N HIS A 303 -10.38 0.15 -5.17
CA HIS A 303 -9.50 0.92 -6.06
C HIS A 303 -8.03 1.00 -5.59
N PRO A 304 -7.69 1.24 -4.33
CA PRO A 304 -6.30 1.27 -3.89
C PRO A 304 -5.54 -0.04 -4.11
N ILE A 305 -6.24 -1.17 -4.15
CA ILE A 305 -5.66 -2.51 -4.35
C ILE A 305 -5.74 -2.92 -5.83
N MET A 306 -6.87 -2.70 -6.49
CA MET A 306 -7.19 -3.14 -7.84
C MET A 306 -7.55 -1.96 -8.77
N PRO A 307 -6.59 -1.05 -9.05
CA PRO A 307 -6.87 0.23 -9.71
C PRO A 307 -7.36 0.07 -11.15
N PHE A 308 -6.90 -0.93 -11.91
CA PHE A 308 -7.18 -0.99 -13.34
C PHE A 308 -8.63 -1.42 -13.65
N ILE A 309 -9.10 -2.49 -13.04
CA ILE A 309 -10.50 -2.95 -13.26
C ILE A 309 -11.49 -1.94 -12.69
N THR A 310 -11.21 -1.39 -11.52
CA THR A 310 -12.14 -0.44 -10.88
C THR A 310 -12.23 0.87 -11.64
N GLU A 311 -11.10 1.40 -12.12
CA GLU A 311 -11.08 2.60 -13.00
C GLU A 311 -11.82 2.33 -14.31
N LYS A 312 -11.57 1.16 -14.94
CA LYS A 312 -12.23 0.80 -16.19
C LYS A 312 -13.77 0.72 -16.03
N LEU A 313 -14.24 0.14 -14.92
CA LEU A 313 -15.67 0.06 -14.62
C LEU A 313 -16.25 1.44 -14.30
N TRP A 314 -15.53 2.26 -13.56
CA TRP A 314 -15.94 3.64 -13.28
C TRP A 314 -16.15 4.44 -14.57
N LEU A 315 -15.15 4.52 -15.43
CA LEU A 315 -15.21 5.25 -16.69
C LEU A 315 -16.28 4.71 -17.66
N SER A 316 -16.61 3.43 -17.55
CA SER A 316 -17.59 2.81 -18.45
C SER A 316 -19.04 2.91 -17.97
N LEU A 317 -19.27 2.97 -16.65
CA LEU A 317 -20.60 2.82 -16.05
C LEU A 317 -21.05 4.01 -15.21
N VAL A 318 -20.12 4.76 -14.62
CA VAL A 318 -20.43 5.82 -13.67
C VAL A 318 -20.19 7.19 -14.27
N ASP A 319 -18.94 7.53 -14.59
CA ASP A 319 -18.58 8.83 -15.13
C ASP A 319 -17.33 8.69 -16.02
N LYS A 320 -17.49 8.99 -17.31
CA LYS A 320 -16.42 8.93 -18.31
C LYS A 320 -15.45 10.12 -18.26
N ASP A 321 -15.82 11.18 -17.58
CA ASP A 321 -15.11 12.46 -17.58
C ASP A 321 -14.32 12.69 -16.29
N SER A 322 -14.43 11.79 -15.29
CA SER A 322 -13.69 11.85 -14.05
C SER A 322 -12.98 10.54 -13.72
N PHE A 323 -11.89 10.63 -12.96
CA PHE A 323 -11.15 9.45 -12.50
C PHE A 323 -11.64 9.00 -11.12
N LEU A 324 -11.77 7.69 -10.93
CA LEU A 324 -12.13 7.09 -9.65
C LEU A 324 -11.11 7.44 -8.56
N MET A 325 -9.81 7.46 -8.89
CA MET A 325 -8.74 7.82 -7.95
C MET A 325 -8.87 9.24 -7.37
N SER A 326 -9.62 10.12 -8.05
CA SER A 326 -9.87 11.50 -7.59
C SER A 326 -11.15 11.64 -6.76
N GLN A 327 -11.91 10.55 -6.58
CA GLN A 327 -13.18 10.60 -5.86
C GLN A 327 -12.99 10.46 -4.36
N ASN A 328 -13.79 11.19 -3.61
CA ASN A 328 -13.80 11.12 -2.16
C ASN A 328 -14.57 9.89 -1.66
N PHE A 329 -14.12 9.34 -0.53
CA PHE A 329 -14.89 8.38 0.24
C PHE A 329 -16.02 9.13 0.99
N ILE A 330 -17.25 8.63 0.84
CA ILE A 330 -18.40 9.14 1.59
C ILE A 330 -18.50 8.31 2.88
N LYS A 331 -18.33 8.93 4.04
CA LYS A 331 -18.61 8.26 5.32
C LYS A 331 -20.11 8.05 5.45
N VAL A 332 -20.52 6.82 5.65
CA VAL A 332 -21.95 6.47 5.81
C VAL A 332 -22.27 6.17 7.26
N ASN A 333 -23.50 6.53 7.65
CA ASN A 333 -24.09 6.20 8.93
C ASN A 333 -25.60 6.08 8.72
N PHE A 334 -26.07 4.85 8.55
CA PHE A 334 -27.48 4.59 8.29
C PHE A 334 -28.32 4.48 9.55
N ASP A 335 -29.61 4.74 9.43
CA ASP A 335 -30.54 4.71 10.55
C ASP A 335 -30.52 3.36 11.27
N LYS A 336 -30.62 3.40 12.61
CA LYS A 336 -30.62 2.18 13.45
C LYS A 336 -31.82 1.27 13.19
N SER A 337 -32.91 1.77 12.62
CA SER A 337 -34.07 0.95 12.24
C SER A 337 -33.69 -0.10 11.19
N PHE A 338 -32.65 0.14 10.38
CA PHE A 338 -32.15 -0.80 9.40
C PHE A 338 -31.55 -2.07 10.03
N ASP A 339 -31.17 -2.03 11.31
CA ASP A 339 -30.65 -3.20 12.04
C ASP A 339 -31.69 -4.33 12.14
N ASN A 340 -32.99 -4.01 12.17
CA ASN A 340 -34.05 -5.02 12.17
C ASN A 340 -34.13 -5.76 10.85
N SER A 341 -34.07 -5.05 9.73
CA SER A 341 -34.00 -5.63 8.38
C SER A 341 -32.75 -6.49 8.21
N LYS A 342 -31.62 -6.03 8.72
CA LYS A 342 -30.37 -6.82 8.74
C LYS A 342 -30.55 -8.13 9.50
N LYS A 343 -31.06 -8.11 10.72
CA LYS A 343 -31.32 -9.33 11.51
C LYS A 343 -32.27 -10.29 10.79
N TYR A 344 -33.32 -9.76 10.16
CA TYR A 344 -34.29 -10.55 9.40
C TYR A 344 -33.64 -11.26 8.21
N ILE A 345 -32.89 -10.54 7.38
CA ILE A 345 -32.23 -11.12 6.20
C ILE A 345 -31.15 -12.13 6.61
N LEU A 346 -30.35 -11.85 7.65
CA LEU A 346 -29.36 -12.81 8.14
C LEU A 346 -29.99 -14.11 8.62
N LYS A 347 -31.17 -14.06 9.24
CA LYS A 347 -31.93 -15.27 9.62
C LYS A 347 -32.38 -16.09 8.40
N ILE A 348 -32.81 -15.41 7.33
CA ILE A 348 -33.15 -16.08 6.06
C ILE A 348 -31.91 -16.76 5.47
N ILE A 349 -30.76 -16.08 5.46
CA ILE A 349 -29.50 -16.64 4.97
C ILE A 349 -29.10 -17.89 5.76
N GLU A 350 -29.22 -17.86 7.10
CA GLU A 350 -28.95 -19.01 7.97
C GLU A 350 -29.82 -20.22 7.62
N ILE A 351 -31.12 -20.00 7.47
CA ILE A 351 -32.08 -21.06 7.09
C ILE A 351 -31.76 -21.64 5.71
N LEU A 352 -31.54 -20.77 4.71
CA LEU A 352 -31.19 -21.20 3.35
C LEU A 352 -29.90 -21.99 3.28
N THR A 353 -28.88 -21.55 4.06
CA THR A 353 -27.59 -22.22 4.15
C THR A 353 -27.75 -23.61 4.78
N SER A 354 -28.53 -23.71 5.87
CA SER A 354 -28.84 -25.00 6.50
C SER A 354 -29.56 -25.95 5.55
N LEU A 355 -30.54 -25.46 4.80
CA LEU A 355 -31.26 -26.26 3.80
C LEU A 355 -30.35 -26.74 2.66
N ARG A 356 -29.44 -25.90 2.18
CA ARG A 356 -28.45 -26.28 1.15
C ARG A 356 -27.50 -27.36 1.65
N ASN A 357 -27.10 -27.31 2.92
CA ASN A 357 -26.21 -28.32 3.53
C ASN A 357 -26.89 -29.67 3.79
N LEU A 358 -28.24 -29.72 3.88
CA LEU A 358 -29.00 -30.94 4.02
C LEU A 358 -29.23 -31.67 2.67
N ARG A 359 -28.93 -31.03 1.56
CA ARG A 359 -29.12 -31.53 0.19
C ARG A 359 -27.82 -32.08 -0.38
#